data_3850b9526a9d8f4694b06c502c0fd536
#
_entry.id   3850b9526a9d8f4694b06c502c0fd536
#
_cell.length_a   1.000
_cell.length_b   1.000
_cell.length_c   1.000
_cell.angle_alpha   90.00
_cell.angle_beta   90.00
_cell.angle_gamma   90.00
#
_symmetry.space_group_name_H-M   'P 1'
#
loop_
_entity.id
_entity.type
_entity.pdbx_description
1 polymer ?
#
loop_
_entity_poly.entity_id
_entity_poly.type
_entity_poly.pdbx_seq_one_letter_code
_entity_poly.pdbx_strand_id
1 'polypeptide(L)'
;KAMEDYRELAKDTRNSYGAEAKYQVAQSLYDAKEYAAAEKELLNYIEQSTPHAYWLARSFILLSDVYHATGKDLDARQYLLSLQQNYQGNDDIESMIESRLSKLKVEN
;
A
#
# COMPACT_ATOMS: atom_id res chain seq x y z
N LYS A 1 18.91 -11.99 -7.43
CA LYS A 1 17.56 -12.39 -7.25
C LYS A 1 16.66 -11.15 -7.27
N ALA A 2 15.46 -11.33 -7.78
CA ALA A 2 14.58 -10.18 -8.01
C ALA A 2 14.29 -9.39 -6.73
N MET A 3 14.04 -10.09 -5.62
CA MET A 3 13.73 -9.43 -4.36
C MET A 3 14.90 -8.58 -3.87
N GLU A 4 16.11 -9.07 -4.00
CA GLU A 4 17.28 -8.31 -3.60
C GLU A 4 17.46 -7.07 -4.46
N ASP A 5 17.19 -7.20 -5.76
CA ASP A 5 17.28 -6.07 -6.68
C ASP A 5 16.27 -4.98 -6.30
N TYR A 6 15.05 -5.38 -5.96
CA TYR A 6 14.04 -4.42 -5.54
C TYR A 6 14.44 -3.72 -4.24
N ARG A 7 15.06 -4.44 -3.32
CA ARG A 7 15.50 -3.83 -2.06
C ARG A 7 16.59 -2.78 -2.29
N GLU A 8 17.48 -3.03 -3.25
CA GLU A 8 18.49 -2.04 -3.61
C GLU A 8 17.84 -0.78 -4.18
N LEU A 9 16.92 -0.94 -5.13
CA LEU A 9 16.23 0.19 -5.73
C LEU A 9 15.36 0.93 -4.72
N ALA A 10 14.79 0.21 -3.77
CA ALA A 10 13.87 0.78 -2.81
C ALA A 10 14.54 1.75 -1.83
N LYS A 11 15.87 1.75 -1.75
CA LYS A 11 16.58 2.68 -0.87
C LYS A 11 16.42 4.12 -1.29
N ASP A 12 16.14 4.36 -2.57
CA ASP A 12 15.95 5.72 -3.09
C ASP A 12 14.50 5.90 -3.51
N THR A 13 13.66 6.31 -2.56
CA THR A 13 12.23 6.51 -2.82
C THR A 13 11.94 7.85 -3.47
N ARG A 14 12.96 8.66 -3.72
CA ARG A 14 12.77 9.96 -4.35
C ARG A 14 12.58 9.87 -5.86
N ASN A 15 12.98 8.77 -6.48
CA ASN A 15 12.68 8.56 -7.89
C ASN A 15 11.60 7.49 -8.04
N SER A 16 10.98 7.44 -9.22
CA SER A 16 9.85 6.54 -9.44
C SER A 16 10.25 5.06 -9.38
N TYR A 17 11.47 4.75 -9.76
CA TYR A 17 11.92 3.36 -9.65
C TYR A 17 12.06 2.93 -8.21
N GLY A 18 12.55 3.82 -7.35
CA GLY A 18 12.64 3.52 -5.92
C GLY A 18 11.27 3.33 -5.29
N ALA A 19 10.32 4.20 -5.65
CA ALA A 19 8.96 4.10 -5.13
C ALA A 19 8.30 2.81 -5.55
N GLU A 20 8.39 2.48 -6.84
CA GLU A 20 7.80 1.24 -7.34
C GLU A 20 8.47 0.02 -6.72
N ALA A 21 9.80 0.04 -6.59
CA ALA A 21 10.53 -1.09 -6.02
C ALA A 21 10.12 -1.33 -4.58
N LYS A 22 9.92 -0.26 -3.80
CA LYS A 22 9.48 -0.38 -2.42
C LYS A 22 8.09 -1.03 -2.35
N TYR A 23 7.20 -0.59 -3.23
CA TYR A 23 5.87 -1.19 -3.32
C TYR A 23 5.96 -2.67 -3.66
N GLN A 24 6.82 -3.04 -4.62
CA GLN A 24 6.94 -4.43 -5.06
C GLN A 24 7.49 -5.33 -3.95
N VAL A 25 8.40 -4.80 -3.12
CA VAL A 25 8.87 -5.55 -1.97
C VAL A 25 7.70 -5.86 -1.03
N ALA A 26 6.88 -4.87 -0.73
CA ALA A 26 5.73 -5.06 0.15
C ALA A 26 4.72 -6.03 -0.47
N GLN A 27 4.48 -5.90 -1.77
CA GLN A 27 3.56 -6.82 -2.47
C GLN A 27 4.06 -8.26 -2.39
N SER A 28 5.36 -8.47 -2.57
CA SER A 28 5.92 -9.82 -2.47
C SER A 28 5.74 -10.40 -1.08
N LEU A 29 5.93 -9.57 -0.06
CA LEU A 29 5.71 -10.02 1.32
C LEU A 29 4.26 -10.37 1.56
N TYR A 30 3.35 -9.56 1.03
CA TYR A 30 1.92 -9.84 1.14
C TYR A 30 1.57 -11.17 0.46
N ASP A 31 2.10 -11.38 -0.74
CA ASP A 31 1.83 -12.62 -1.49
C ASP A 31 2.37 -13.85 -0.76
N ALA A 32 3.48 -13.68 -0.02
CA ALA A 32 4.05 -14.76 0.77
C ALA A 32 3.36 -14.90 2.12
N LYS A 33 2.32 -14.12 2.38
CA LYS A 33 1.55 -14.12 3.63
C LYS A 33 2.37 -13.66 4.83
N GLU A 34 3.42 -12.88 4.57
CA GLU A 34 4.23 -12.29 5.63
C GLU A 34 3.69 -10.90 5.94
N TYR A 35 2.51 -10.88 6.56
CA TYR A 35 1.74 -9.66 6.71
C TYR A 35 2.41 -8.64 7.63
N ALA A 36 3.03 -9.10 8.70
CA ALA A 36 3.72 -8.19 9.62
C ALA A 36 4.87 -7.47 8.93
N ALA A 37 5.63 -8.19 8.11
CA ALA A 37 6.74 -7.60 7.37
C ALA A 37 6.22 -6.65 6.29
N ALA A 38 5.14 -7.03 5.61
CA ALA A 38 4.53 -6.16 4.60
C ALA A 38 4.04 -4.86 5.24
N GLU A 39 3.39 -4.95 6.38
CA GLU A 39 2.91 -3.78 7.09
C GLU A 39 4.07 -2.84 7.43
N LYS A 40 5.15 -3.39 7.95
CA LYS A 40 6.31 -2.59 8.34
C LYS A 40 6.90 -1.84 7.14
N GLU A 41 7.03 -2.53 6.00
CA GLU A 41 7.56 -1.91 4.79
C GLU A 41 6.65 -0.78 4.30
N LEU A 42 5.35 -1.02 4.33
CA LEU A 42 4.39 -0.03 3.85
C LEU A 42 4.35 1.21 4.75
N LEU A 43 4.34 1.01 6.06
CA LEU A 43 4.33 2.13 6.99
C LEU A 43 5.62 2.95 6.88
N ASN A 44 6.76 2.28 6.71
CA ASN A 44 8.02 2.95 6.53
C ASN A 44 7.99 3.83 5.27
N TYR A 45 7.46 3.28 4.17
CA TYR A 45 7.37 4.03 2.93
C TYR A 45 6.46 5.26 3.08
N ILE A 46 5.32 5.08 3.71
CA ILE A 46 4.36 6.16 3.91
C ILE A 46 4.98 7.29 4.73
N GLU A 47 5.77 6.95 5.75
CA GLU A 47 6.41 7.94 6.61
C GLU A 47 7.49 8.74 5.89
N GLN A 48 8.01 8.23 4.78
CA GLN A 48 9.07 8.93 4.06
C GLN A 48 8.58 10.08 3.21
N SER A 49 7.28 10.31 3.15
CA SER A 49 6.68 11.46 2.45
C SER A 49 7.18 11.57 1.03
N THR A 50 7.10 10.48 0.28
CA THR A 50 7.55 10.43 -1.11
C THR A 50 6.72 11.38 -1.99
N PRO A 51 7.32 11.97 -3.03
CA PRO A 51 6.55 12.79 -3.97
C PRO A 51 5.73 11.98 -4.97
N HIS A 52 5.87 10.67 -5.00
CA HIS A 52 5.19 9.84 -5.99
C HIS A 52 3.82 9.41 -5.48
N ALA A 53 2.84 10.28 -5.70
CA ALA A 53 1.50 10.12 -5.13
C ALA A 53 0.83 8.81 -5.56
N TYR A 54 1.03 8.39 -6.81
CA TYR A 54 0.41 7.15 -7.29
C TYR A 54 0.91 5.94 -6.50
N TRP A 55 2.23 5.81 -6.34
CA TRP A 55 2.78 4.67 -5.61
C TRP A 55 2.46 4.75 -4.13
N LEU A 56 2.37 5.96 -3.59
CA LEU A 56 1.94 6.14 -2.22
C LEU A 56 0.49 5.67 -2.06
N ALA A 57 -0.37 6.03 -3.01
CA ALA A 57 -1.78 5.58 -2.98
C ALA A 57 -1.87 4.06 -3.07
N ARG A 58 -1.09 3.43 -3.96
CA ARG A 58 -1.06 1.98 -4.06
C ARG A 58 -0.61 1.34 -2.75
N SER A 59 0.31 2.00 -2.04
CA SER A 59 0.79 1.50 -0.76
C SER A 59 -0.30 1.55 0.31
N PHE A 60 -1.11 2.61 0.34
CA PHE A 60 -2.26 2.66 1.24
C PHE A 60 -3.23 1.51 0.96
N ILE A 61 -3.49 1.25 -0.32
CA ILE A 61 -4.41 0.17 -0.69
C ILE A 61 -3.86 -1.18 -0.27
N LEU A 62 -2.58 -1.43 -0.53
CA LEU A 62 -1.96 -2.69 -0.13
C LEU A 62 -1.96 -2.84 1.40
N LEU A 63 -1.72 -1.75 2.13
CA LEU A 63 -1.77 -1.77 3.58
C LEU A 63 -3.16 -2.15 4.07
N SER A 64 -4.21 -1.64 3.42
CA SER A 64 -5.56 -2.03 3.77
C SER A 64 -5.79 -3.53 3.52
N ASP A 65 -5.20 -4.07 2.45
CA ASP A 65 -5.29 -5.50 2.19
C ASP A 65 -4.61 -6.32 3.29
N VAL A 66 -3.47 -5.83 3.78
CA VAL A 66 -2.77 -6.48 4.89
C VAL A 66 -3.64 -6.48 6.14
N TYR A 67 -4.25 -5.35 6.46
CA TYR A 67 -5.11 -5.27 7.65
C TYR A 67 -6.32 -6.16 7.51
N HIS A 68 -6.93 -6.21 6.32
CA HIS A 68 -8.06 -7.11 6.09
C HIS A 68 -7.64 -8.57 6.28
N ALA A 69 -6.47 -8.94 5.76
CA ALA A 69 -5.98 -10.31 5.87
C ALA A 69 -5.69 -10.71 7.31
N THR A 70 -5.36 -9.74 8.16
CA THR A 70 -5.07 -10.01 9.57
C THR A 70 -6.26 -9.74 10.49
N GLY A 71 -7.44 -9.53 9.92
CA GLY A 71 -8.66 -9.37 10.70
C GLY A 71 -8.88 -7.98 11.26
N LYS A 72 -8.18 -6.98 10.72
CA LYS A 72 -8.28 -5.59 11.21
C LYS A 72 -9.05 -4.74 10.20
N ASP A 73 -10.30 -5.12 9.95
CA ASP A 73 -11.10 -4.48 8.92
C ASP A 73 -11.38 -3.00 9.19
N LEU A 74 -11.51 -2.61 10.44
CA LEU A 74 -11.70 -1.20 10.77
C LEU A 74 -10.49 -0.36 10.36
N ASP A 75 -9.29 -0.87 10.63
CA ASP A 75 -8.06 -0.17 10.23
C ASP A 75 -7.96 -0.11 8.72
N ALA A 76 -8.29 -1.20 8.03
CA ALA A 76 -8.28 -1.24 6.58
C ALA A 76 -9.21 -0.16 6.01
N ARG A 77 -10.41 -0.07 6.56
CA ARG A 77 -11.40 0.90 6.10
C ARG A 77 -10.91 2.33 6.32
N GLN A 78 -10.31 2.59 7.46
CA GLN A 78 -9.79 3.93 7.77
C GLN A 78 -8.75 4.39 6.74
N TYR A 79 -7.84 3.51 6.39
CA TYR A 79 -6.82 3.86 5.39
C TYR A 79 -7.44 4.11 4.02
N LEU A 80 -8.41 3.29 3.64
CA LEU A 80 -9.08 3.47 2.35
C LEU A 80 -9.86 4.78 2.30
N LEU A 81 -10.58 5.10 3.36
CA LEU A 81 -11.36 6.33 3.40
C LEU A 81 -10.47 7.57 3.42
N SER A 82 -9.37 7.50 4.16
CA SER A 82 -8.42 8.60 4.20
C SER A 82 -7.84 8.86 2.80
N LEU A 83 -7.49 7.79 2.11
CA LEU A 83 -6.97 7.91 0.75
C LEU A 83 -8.03 8.48 -0.19
N GLN A 84 -9.25 7.99 -0.08
CA GLN A 84 -10.34 8.44 -0.93
C GLN A 84 -10.57 9.94 -0.80
N GLN A 85 -10.43 10.47 0.41
CA GLN A 85 -10.63 11.90 0.66
C GLN A 85 -9.47 12.76 0.17
N ASN A 86 -8.27 12.21 0.13
CA ASN A 86 -7.07 13.00 -0.09
C ASN A 86 -6.41 12.80 -1.45
N TYR A 87 -6.75 11.71 -2.14
CA TYR A 87 -6.14 11.43 -3.43
C TYR A 87 -7.09 11.82 -4.56
N GLN A 88 -6.60 12.60 -5.50
CA GLN A 88 -7.40 13.05 -6.63
C GLN A 88 -6.65 12.79 -7.92
N GLY A 89 -6.36 11.53 -8.17
CA GLY A 89 -5.76 11.12 -9.42
C GLY A 89 -6.82 10.65 -10.39
N ASN A 90 -6.50 10.77 -11.66
CA ASN A 90 -7.42 10.34 -12.72
C ASN A 90 -6.94 9.00 -13.27
N ASP A 91 -6.88 8.00 -12.39
CA ASP A 91 -6.34 6.70 -12.71
C ASP A 91 -7.17 5.60 -12.03
N ASP A 92 -6.59 4.40 -11.84
CA ASP A 92 -7.32 3.27 -11.32
C ASP A 92 -7.44 3.25 -9.79
N ILE A 93 -6.89 4.23 -9.10
CA ILE A 93 -6.86 4.22 -7.63
C ILE A 93 -8.27 4.25 -7.05
N GLU A 94 -9.12 5.12 -7.55
CA GLU A 94 -10.49 5.23 -7.03
C GLU A 94 -11.25 3.92 -7.17
N SER A 95 -11.11 3.27 -8.31
CA SER A 95 -11.75 1.98 -8.55
C SER A 95 -11.22 0.92 -7.59
N MET A 96 -9.91 0.93 -7.33
CA MET A 96 -9.32 0.00 -6.38
C MET A 96 -9.84 0.22 -4.97
N ILE A 97 -9.99 1.48 -4.56
CA ILE A 97 -10.53 1.81 -3.24
C ILE A 97 -11.95 1.26 -3.10
N GLU A 98 -12.79 1.52 -4.10
CA GLU A 98 -14.18 1.08 -4.05
C GLU A 98 -14.28 -0.44 -4.00
N SER A 99 -13.43 -1.12 -4.77
CA SER A 99 -13.39 -2.58 -4.76
C SER A 99 -13.06 -3.13 -3.37
N ARG A 100 -12.09 -2.51 -2.69
CA ARG A 100 -11.72 -2.95 -1.35
C ARG A 100 -12.79 -2.63 -0.33
N LEU A 101 -13.36 -1.44 -0.41
CA LEU A 101 -14.43 -1.06 0.53
C LEU A 101 -15.61 -2.00 0.44
N SER A 102 -15.95 -2.46 -0.76
CA SER A 102 -17.07 -3.38 -0.92
C SER A 102 -16.78 -4.76 -0.31
N LYS A 103 -15.52 -5.11 -0.14
CA LYS A 103 -15.14 -6.37 0.49
C LYS A 103 -15.09 -6.28 2.01
N LEU A 104 -15.01 -5.08 2.55
CA LEU A 104 -14.94 -4.88 3.99
C LEU A 104 -16.34 -4.79 4.54
N LYS A 105 -16.73 -5.79 5.30
CA LYS A 105 -18.10 -5.85 5.84
C LYS A 105 -18.16 -5.23 7.23
N VAL A 106 -17.66 -4.01 7.30
CA VAL A 106 -17.66 -3.27 8.56
C VAL A 106 -18.94 -2.46 8.64
N GLU A 107 -19.66 -2.68 9.70
CA GLU A 107 -20.89 -1.94 9.96
C GLU A 107 -20.60 -0.62 10.61
N ASN A 108 -21.32 0.39 10.22
CA ASN A 108 -21.12 1.72 10.79
C ASN A 108 -21.85 1.90 12.09
#